data_856888f40ed3cb2739833cb3f25f058b
#
_entry.id   856888f40ed3cb2739833cb3f25f058b
#
_cell.length_a   1.000
_cell.length_b   1.000
_cell.length_c   1.000
_cell.angle_alpha   90.00
_cell.angle_beta   90.00
_cell.angle_gamma   90.00
#
_symmetry.space_group_name_H-M   'P 1'
#
loop_
_entity.id
_entity.type
_entity.pdbx_description
1 polymer ?
#
loop_
_entity_poly.entity_id
_entity_poly.type
_entity_poly.pdbx_seq_one_letter_code
_entity_poly.pdbx_strand_id
1 'polypeptide(L)' 'MPYFSFDLVIGEEFKNQGVMILEDTEIAIDKADSLANELCVARPQLCSRGYVRVTDRDGTEFYRTPVDHVS' A
#
# COMPACT_ATOMS: atom_id res chain seq x y z
N MET A 1 14.40 12.48 -7.64
CA MET A 1 13.15 12.57 -6.89
C MET A 1 12.82 11.22 -6.27
N PRO A 2 12.31 11.19 -5.05
CA PRO A 2 12.01 9.92 -4.42
C PRO A 2 10.83 9.23 -5.10
N TYR A 3 10.93 7.92 -5.25
CA TYR A 3 9.80 7.14 -5.71
C TYR A 3 9.46 6.06 -4.68
N PHE A 4 8.22 5.61 -4.72
CA PHE A 4 7.70 4.65 -3.76
C PHE A 4 6.98 3.53 -4.50
N SER A 5 7.20 2.31 -4.04
CA SER A 5 6.55 1.13 -4.59
C SER A 5 5.46 0.69 -3.61
N PHE A 6 4.29 0.38 -4.15
CA PHE A 6 3.14 -0.05 -3.36
C PHE A 6 2.86 -1.51 -3.69
N ASP A 7 2.93 -2.37 -2.68
CA ASP A 7 2.70 -3.79 -2.84
C ASP A 7 1.53 -4.24 -1.99
N LEU A 8 0.67 -5.05 -2.57
CA LEU A 8 -0.37 -5.74 -1.82
C LEU A 8 0.21 -7.08 -1.37
N VAL A 9 0.21 -7.32 -0.07
CA VAL A 9 0.74 -8.55 0.51
C VAL A 9 -0.43 -9.35 1.09
N ILE A 10 -0.61 -10.57 0.60
CA ILE A 10 -1.65 -11.48 1.09
C ILE A 10 -0.96 -12.80 1.40
N GLY A 11 -0.84 -13.13 2.69
CA GLY A 11 -0.10 -14.33 3.09
C GLY A 11 1.33 -14.23 2.63
N GLU A 12 1.76 -15.13 1.76
CA GLU A 12 3.11 -15.15 1.21
C GLU A 12 3.20 -14.52 -0.17
N GLU A 13 2.09 -14.04 -0.72
CA GLU A 13 2.07 -13.45 -2.05
C GLU A 13 2.24 -11.94 -2.01
N PHE A 14 3.05 -11.43 -2.93
CA PHE A 14 3.30 -10.01 -3.12
C PHE A 14 2.81 -9.62 -4.51
N LYS A 15 1.93 -8.64 -4.58
CA LYS A 15 1.43 -8.13 -5.85
C LYS A 15 1.69 -6.65 -5.94
N ASN A 16 2.57 -6.25 -6.83
CA ASN A 16 2.89 -4.84 -7.02
C ASN A 16 1.67 -4.09 -7.56
N GLN A 17 1.32 -2.98 -6.91
CA GLN A 17 0.19 -2.14 -7.29
C GLN A 17 0.62 -0.91 -8.06
N GLY A 18 1.92 -0.70 -8.20
CA GLY A 18 2.44 0.41 -8.95
C GLY A 18 3.55 1.13 -8.22
N VAL A 19 4.20 2.01 -8.95
CA VAL A 19 5.29 2.85 -8.42
C VAL A 19 4.91 4.29 -8.70
N MET A 20 5.08 5.16 -7.72
CA MET A 20 4.77 6.58 -7.86
C MET A 20 5.95 7.44 -7.45
N ILE A 21 6.14 8.54 -8.15
CA ILE A 21 7.11 9.55 -7.77
C ILE A 21 6.35 10.59 -6.94
N LEU A 22 6.71 10.72 -5.68
CA LEU A 22 6.02 11.59 -4.74
C LEU A 22 7.02 12.49 -4.02
N GLU A 23 6.56 13.65 -3.60
CA GLU A 23 7.45 14.63 -3.00
C GLU A 23 7.94 14.25 -1.60
N ASP A 24 7.11 13.56 -0.83
CA ASP A 24 7.48 13.16 0.52
C ASP A 24 6.78 11.89 0.98
N THR A 25 7.21 11.40 2.15
CA THR A 25 6.69 10.15 2.70
C THR A 25 5.25 10.28 3.20
N GLU A 26 4.83 11.47 3.63
CA GLU A 26 3.45 11.65 4.09
C GLU A 26 2.45 11.43 2.96
N ILE A 27 2.78 11.91 1.77
CA ILE A 27 1.95 11.70 0.59
C ILE A 27 1.89 10.21 0.26
N ALA A 28 3.03 9.51 0.39
CA ALA A 28 3.07 8.08 0.14
C ALA A 28 2.19 7.31 1.14
N ILE A 29 2.20 7.70 2.40
CA ILE A 29 1.36 7.10 3.44
C ILE A 29 -0.11 7.31 3.13
N ASP A 30 -0.49 8.52 2.75
CA ASP A 30 -1.88 8.83 2.38
C ASP A 30 -2.33 8.00 1.17
N LYS A 31 -1.45 7.85 0.18
CA LYS A 31 -1.76 7.03 -0.99
C LYS A 31 -1.93 5.56 -0.61
N ALA A 32 -1.10 5.06 0.30
CA ALA A 32 -1.20 3.67 0.75
C ALA A 32 -2.54 3.43 1.47
N ASP A 33 -2.94 4.35 2.33
CA ASP A 33 -4.20 4.25 3.05
C ASP A 33 -5.40 4.28 2.08
N SER A 34 -5.34 5.17 1.09
CA SER A 34 -6.38 5.26 0.06
C SER A 34 -6.44 3.97 -0.75
N LEU A 35 -5.29 3.43 -1.13
CA LEU A 35 -5.23 2.19 -1.89
C LEU A 35 -5.80 1.02 -1.09
N ALA A 36 -5.46 0.94 0.20
CA ALA A 36 -5.98 -0.12 1.07
C ALA A 36 -7.51 -0.04 1.17
N ASN A 37 -8.05 1.16 1.31
CA ASN A 37 -9.49 1.36 1.36
C ASN A 37 -10.16 0.96 0.03
N GLU A 38 -9.57 1.38 -1.09
CA GLU A 38 -10.10 1.04 -2.41
C GLU A 38 -10.10 -0.46 -2.65
N LEU A 39 -9.05 -1.15 -2.23
CA LEU A 39 -8.96 -2.60 -2.37
C LEU A 39 -10.04 -3.30 -1.55
N CYS A 40 -10.30 -2.81 -0.34
CA CYS A 40 -11.33 -3.37 0.50
C CYS A 40 -12.72 -3.17 -0.12
N VAL A 41 -12.99 -2.00 -0.67
CA VAL A 41 -14.26 -1.70 -1.30
C VAL A 41 -14.46 -2.50 -2.58
N ALA A 42 -13.42 -2.56 -3.42
CA ALA A 42 -13.51 -3.27 -4.70
C ALA A 42 -13.52 -4.79 -4.54
N ARG A 43 -12.85 -5.28 -3.51
CA ARG A 43 -12.75 -6.72 -3.25
C ARG A 43 -12.96 -6.99 -1.78
N PRO A 44 -14.21 -7.09 -1.32
CA PRO A 44 -14.52 -7.28 0.10
C PRO A 44 -13.84 -8.52 0.71
N GLN A 45 -13.53 -9.53 -0.09
CA GLN A 45 -12.85 -10.71 0.40
C GLN A 45 -11.41 -10.43 0.84
N LEU A 46 -10.83 -9.29 0.44
CA LEU A 46 -9.49 -8.90 0.86
C LEU A 46 -9.48 -8.11 2.17
N CYS A 47 -10.65 -7.62 2.61
CA CYS A 47 -10.71 -6.86 3.86
C CYS A 47 -10.19 -7.70 5.01
N SER A 48 -9.27 -7.15 5.79
CA SER A 48 -8.63 -7.80 6.94
C SER A 48 -7.78 -9.04 6.60
N ARG A 49 -7.50 -9.27 5.30
CA ARG A 49 -6.71 -10.43 4.88
C ARG A 49 -5.31 -10.11 4.42
N GLY A 50 -5.04 -8.85 4.15
CA GLY A 50 -3.74 -8.47 3.64
C GLY A 50 -3.41 -7.07 4.08
N TYR A 51 -2.29 -6.58 3.57
CA TYR A 51 -1.88 -5.21 3.86
C TYR A 51 -1.19 -4.63 2.63
N VAL A 52 -1.17 -3.29 2.58
CA VAL A 52 -0.42 -2.56 1.57
C VAL A 52 0.91 -2.16 2.18
N ARG A 53 1.99 -2.53 1.53
CA ARG A 53 3.34 -2.23 1.96
C ARG A 53 3.93 -1.15 1.07
N VAL A 54 4.57 -0.16 1.66
CA VAL A 54 5.23 0.90 0.92
C VAL A 54 6.73 0.77 1.13
N THR A 55 7.46 0.69 0.01
CA THR A 55 8.92 0.65 0.04
C THR A 55 9.45 1.86 -0.71
N ASP A 56 10.63 2.33 -0.29
CA ASP A 56 11.31 3.42 -0.96
C ASP A 56 12.18 2.91 -2.11
N ARG A 57 12.92 3.82 -2.74
CA ARG A 57 13.77 3.47 -3.88
C ARG A 57 14.87 2.47 -3.54
N ASP A 58 15.26 2.40 -2.27
CA ASP A 58 16.30 1.47 -1.81
C ASP A 58 15.73 0.10 -1.44
N GLY A 59 14.40 -0.06 -1.55
CA GLY A 59 13.75 -1.30 -1.19
C GLY A 59 13.43 -1.42 0.29
N THR A 60 13.60 -0.34 1.04
CA THR A 60 13.33 -0.34 2.48
C THR A 60 11.85 -0.11 2.72
N GLU A 61 11.21 -1.03 3.43
CA GLU A 61 9.83 -0.87 3.83
C GLU A 61 9.76 0.14 4.98
N PHE A 62 8.97 1.19 4.81
CA PHE A 62 8.82 2.18 5.87
C PHE A 62 7.38 2.33 6.36
N TYR A 63 6.42 1.71 5.68
CA TYR A 63 5.02 1.81 6.08
C TYR A 63 4.24 0.61 5.58
N ARG A 64 3.27 0.18 6.37
CA ARG A 64 2.29 -0.80 5.94
C ARG A 64 0.94 -0.47 6.56
N THR A 65 -0.11 -0.74 5.84
CA THR A 65 -1.47 -0.49 6.32
C THR A 65 -2.35 -1.68 5.96
N PRO A 66 -3.17 -2.16 6.88
CA PRO A 66 -4.05 -3.30 6.57
C PRO A 66 -5.09 -2.90 5.52
N VAL A 67 -5.50 -3.86 4.71
CA VAL A 67 -6.60 -3.66 3.76
C VAL A 67 -7.89 -3.66 4.58
N ASP A 68 -8.40 -2.47 4.85
CA ASP A 68 -9.57 -2.32 5.70
C ASP A 68 -10.27 -1.01 5.37
N HIS A 69 -11.50 -0.88 5.86
CA HIS A 69 -12.24 0.37 5.71
C HIS A 69 -11.73 1.40 6.70
N VAL A 70 -11.55 2.61 6.21
CA VAL A 70 -11.35 3.76 7.07
C VAL A 70 -12.73 4.21 7.49
N SER A 71 -13.02 4.04 8.75
CA SER A 71 -14.32 4.45 9.30
C SER A 71 -14.33 5.92 9.67
#